data_b22d495e7cbe7d54bd2a807b96270e26
#
_entry.id   b22d495e7cbe7d54bd2a807b96270e26
#
_cell.length_a   1.000
_cell.length_b   1.000
_cell.length_c   1.000
_cell.angle_alpha   90.00
_cell.angle_beta   90.00
_cell.angle_gamma   90.00
#
_symmetry.space_group_name_H-M   'P 1'
#
loop_
_entity.id
_entity.type
_entity.pdbx_description
1 polymer ?
#
loop_
_entity_poly.entity_id
_entity_poly.type
_entity_poly.pdbx_seq_one_letter_code
_entity_poly.pdbx_strand_id
1 'polypeptide(L)'
;MKKWQPFPHDRTGFEYPGAALKKAWKDLHRGDQEPFPASAELQEAWRCFHRGDFQQAVTLADACGLEGHAVANKASGIYATYLEPDPQQQVECFKAAIARAERAIEAFPDDPNSHYFHAFNLGRYSQSISVVKALRQGVGGKIFTSLQRTLELQPLHAEAHTALGMYHAEIIDKVGKLIGGMTYSASESQAIEHFRKALELTPRAPIARIEYGNGLYLLYGDRRLDEVTELYVAAAEAAPLDAMEKLDVEAALAELE
;
A
#
# COMPACT_ATOMS: atom_id res chain seq x y z
N MET A 1 -8.92 -0.57 23.44
CA MET A 1 -8.95 -0.13 22.02
C MET A 1 -10.37 -0.26 21.48
N LYS A 2 -10.82 0.69 20.63
CA LYS A 2 -12.10 0.58 19.91
C LYS A 2 -12.05 -0.68 19.04
N LYS A 3 -13.14 -1.43 18.98
CA LYS A 3 -13.22 -2.62 18.13
C LYS A 3 -13.25 -2.17 16.65
N TRP A 4 -12.38 -2.75 15.83
CA TRP A 4 -12.34 -2.49 14.40
C TRP A 4 -13.53 -3.14 13.69
N GLN A 5 -13.93 -2.57 12.55
CA GLN A 5 -14.93 -3.19 11.70
C GLN A 5 -14.42 -4.54 11.17
N PRO A 6 -15.26 -5.58 11.15
CA PRO A 6 -14.88 -6.86 10.57
C PRO A 6 -14.73 -6.74 9.05
N PHE A 7 -13.93 -7.63 8.47
CA PHE A 7 -13.87 -7.80 7.01
C PHE A 7 -15.26 -8.17 6.48
N PRO A 8 -15.82 -7.43 5.50
CA PRO A 8 -17.24 -7.54 5.13
C PRO A 8 -17.55 -8.59 4.06
N HIS A 9 -16.54 -9.20 3.43
CA HIS A 9 -16.69 -10.12 2.31
C HIS A 9 -16.47 -11.57 2.70
N ASP A 10 -16.80 -12.51 1.77
CA ASP A 10 -16.45 -13.91 1.91
C ASP A 10 -14.92 -14.07 1.96
N ARG A 11 -14.45 -14.87 2.91
CA ARG A 11 -13.05 -15.15 3.18
C ARG A 11 -12.64 -16.59 2.85
N THR A 12 -13.54 -17.33 2.19
CA THR A 12 -13.28 -18.72 1.78
C THR A 12 -12.03 -18.79 0.91
N GLY A 13 -11.06 -19.59 1.32
CA GLY A 13 -9.77 -19.75 0.63
C GLY A 13 -8.64 -18.85 1.14
N PHE A 14 -8.90 -17.94 2.09
CA PHE A 14 -7.89 -17.01 2.63
C PHE A 14 -7.28 -17.46 3.97
N GLU A 15 -7.60 -18.65 4.47
CA GLU A 15 -7.19 -19.14 5.80
C GLU A 15 -5.71 -19.58 5.87
N TYR A 16 -5.17 -20.11 4.79
CA TYR A 16 -3.79 -20.61 4.66
C TYR A 16 -3.30 -21.46 5.85
N PRO A 17 -3.99 -22.57 6.21
CA PRO A 17 -3.64 -23.36 7.40
C PRO A 17 -2.31 -24.11 7.24
N GLY A 18 -1.58 -24.25 8.36
CA GLY A 18 -0.35 -25.04 8.42
C GLY A 18 0.68 -24.64 7.37
N ALA A 19 1.12 -25.58 6.54
CA ALA A 19 2.12 -25.36 5.50
C ALA A 19 1.59 -24.58 4.27
N ALA A 20 0.28 -24.35 4.15
CA ALA A 20 -0.31 -23.64 3.03
C ALA A 20 0.17 -22.20 2.96
N LEU A 21 0.35 -21.51 4.11
CA LEU A 21 0.90 -20.15 4.16
C LEU A 21 2.28 -20.08 3.48
N LYS A 22 3.19 -20.98 3.85
CA LYS A 22 4.56 -20.98 3.26
C LYS A 22 4.54 -21.28 1.77
N LYS A 23 3.64 -22.14 1.30
CA LYS A 23 3.50 -22.47 -0.13
C LYS A 23 2.98 -21.29 -0.94
N ALA A 24 2.04 -20.52 -0.38
CA ALA A 24 1.45 -19.37 -1.04
C ALA A 24 2.30 -18.09 -0.87
N TRP A 25 3.30 -18.07 0.01
CA TRP A 25 4.00 -16.88 0.46
C TRP A 25 4.53 -16.01 -0.68
N LYS A 26 5.18 -16.61 -1.65
CA LYS A 26 5.74 -15.88 -2.79
C LYS A 26 4.66 -15.17 -3.62
N ASP A 27 3.48 -15.77 -3.75
CA ASP A 27 2.37 -15.17 -4.48
C ASP A 27 1.67 -14.10 -3.65
N LEU A 28 1.50 -14.31 -2.34
CA LEU A 28 0.90 -13.36 -1.40
C LEU A 28 1.77 -12.10 -1.23
N HIS A 29 3.08 -12.27 -1.24
CA HIS A 29 4.07 -11.20 -1.06
C HIS A 29 4.85 -10.86 -2.34
N ARG A 30 4.24 -11.11 -3.52
CA ARG A 30 4.86 -10.76 -4.80
C ARG A 30 5.07 -9.26 -4.98
N GLY A 31 4.28 -8.44 -4.28
CA GLY A 31 4.32 -6.98 -4.36
C GLY A 31 5.33 -6.34 -3.43
N ASP A 32 5.39 -6.79 -2.18
CA ASP A 32 6.23 -6.22 -1.11
C ASP A 32 7.50 -7.02 -0.80
N GLN A 33 7.68 -8.19 -1.43
CA GLN A 33 8.85 -9.07 -1.25
C GLN A 33 9.16 -9.41 0.22
N GLU A 34 8.12 -9.45 1.08
CA GLU A 34 8.29 -9.75 2.50
C GLU A 34 8.92 -11.14 2.69
N PRO A 35 9.98 -11.29 3.48
CA PRO A 35 10.56 -12.58 3.79
C PRO A 35 9.61 -13.44 4.64
N PHE A 36 9.59 -14.77 4.41
CA PHE A 36 8.78 -15.67 5.23
C PHE A 36 9.23 -15.64 6.69
N PRO A 37 8.37 -15.30 7.66
CA PRO A 37 8.76 -15.11 9.05
C PRO A 37 9.17 -16.43 9.72
N ALA A 38 10.21 -16.38 10.53
CA ALA A 38 10.73 -17.54 11.25
C ALA A 38 9.83 -17.93 12.43
N SER A 39 9.25 -16.95 13.14
CA SER A 39 8.44 -17.22 14.33
C SER A 39 7.01 -17.66 13.98
N ALA A 40 6.46 -18.58 14.76
CA ALA A 40 5.09 -19.07 14.60
C ALA A 40 4.06 -17.97 14.87
N GLU A 41 4.36 -17.06 15.78
CA GLU A 41 3.54 -15.92 16.18
C GLU A 41 3.38 -14.93 15.00
N LEU A 42 4.48 -14.61 14.32
CA LEU A 42 4.43 -13.75 13.13
C LEU A 42 3.76 -14.44 11.94
N GLN A 43 3.93 -15.77 11.79
CA GLN A 43 3.18 -16.54 10.80
C GLN A 43 1.67 -16.46 11.07
N GLU A 44 1.23 -16.52 12.34
CA GLU A 44 -0.19 -16.37 12.67
C GLU A 44 -0.68 -14.93 12.50
N ALA A 45 0.14 -13.92 12.79
CA ALA A 45 -0.20 -12.53 12.51
C ALA A 45 -0.47 -12.32 11.00
N TRP A 46 0.38 -12.88 10.14
CA TRP A 46 0.17 -12.82 8.69
C TRP A 46 -1.05 -13.64 8.23
N ARG A 47 -1.35 -14.81 8.83
CA ARG A 47 -2.61 -15.52 8.53
C ARG A 47 -3.82 -14.67 8.88
N CYS A 48 -3.79 -14.00 10.04
CA CYS A 48 -4.84 -13.06 10.41
C CYS A 48 -5.00 -11.94 9.39
N PHE A 49 -3.89 -11.38 8.91
CA PHE A 49 -3.91 -10.37 7.85
C PHE A 49 -4.56 -10.89 6.57
N HIS A 50 -4.07 -12.01 6.03
CA HIS A 50 -4.56 -12.56 4.75
C HIS A 50 -6.03 -12.95 4.78
N ARG A 51 -6.57 -13.39 5.94
CA ARG A 51 -7.98 -13.70 6.08
C ARG A 51 -8.88 -12.51 6.49
N GLY A 52 -8.31 -11.30 6.64
CA GLY A 52 -9.05 -10.08 6.95
C GLY A 52 -9.29 -9.82 8.45
N ASP A 53 -8.65 -10.54 9.36
CA ASP A 53 -8.70 -10.28 10.79
C ASP A 53 -7.65 -9.21 11.18
N PHE A 54 -7.73 -8.02 10.56
CA PHE A 54 -6.69 -6.99 10.64
C PHE A 54 -6.37 -6.53 12.06
N GLN A 55 -7.38 -6.37 12.94
CA GLN A 55 -7.13 -6.02 14.34
C GLN A 55 -6.33 -7.09 15.08
N GLN A 56 -6.64 -8.37 14.83
CA GLN A 56 -5.92 -9.47 15.43
C GLN A 56 -4.49 -9.57 14.88
N ALA A 57 -4.30 -9.32 13.58
CA ALA A 57 -2.98 -9.27 12.96
C ALA A 57 -2.08 -8.24 13.65
N VAL A 58 -2.59 -7.01 13.87
CA VAL A 58 -1.85 -5.96 14.60
C VAL A 58 -1.57 -6.38 16.04
N THR A 59 -2.56 -6.96 16.74
CA THR A 59 -2.38 -7.37 18.14
C THR A 59 -1.28 -8.42 18.30
N LEU A 60 -1.24 -9.42 17.44
CA LEU A 60 -0.22 -10.48 17.46
C LEU A 60 1.16 -9.91 17.05
N ALA A 61 1.19 -9.07 16.03
CA ALA A 61 2.41 -8.44 15.57
C ALA A 61 3.05 -7.52 16.62
N ASP A 62 2.25 -6.66 17.28
CA ASP A 62 2.73 -5.77 18.34
C ASP A 62 3.27 -6.56 19.56
N ALA A 63 2.73 -7.77 19.83
CA ALA A 63 3.26 -8.67 20.86
C ALA A 63 4.66 -9.21 20.50
N CYS A 64 5.02 -9.27 19.22
CA CYS A 64 6.36 -9.64 18.74
C CYS A 64 7.35 -8.44 18.72
N GLY A 65 6.93 -7.28 19.20
CA GLY A 65 7.76 -6.06 19.18
C GLY A 65 8.02 -5.53 17.76
N LEU A 66 9.21 -4.98 17.53
CA LEU A 66 9.54 -4.37 16.23
C LEU A 66 9.68 -5.38 15.09
N GLU A 67 9.92 -6.66 15.35
CA GLU A 67 9.94 -7.70 14.31
C GLU A 67 8.58 -7.86 13.62
N GLY A 68 7.47 -7.48 14.30
CA GLY A 68 6.12 -7.49 13.74
C GLY A 68 5.74 -6.23 12.93
N HIS A 69 6.66 -5.27 12.73
CA HIS A 69 6.34 -3.97 12.13
C HIS A 69 5.69 -4.07 10.75
N ALA A 70 6.14 -4.98 9.89
CA ALA A 70 5.66 -5.11 8.52
C ALA A 70 4.17 -5.47 8.50
N VAL A 71 3.78 -6.59 9.13
CA VAL A 71 2.37 -7.00 9.19
C VAL A 71 1.50 -6.02 9.95
N ALA A 72 1.98 -5.42 11.05
CA ALA A 72 1.23 -4.44 11.81
C ALA A 72 0.98 -3.16 11.02
N ASN A 73 1.97 -2.67 10.27
CA ASN A 73 1.85 -1.48 9.44
C ASN A 73 0.95 -1.73 8.22
N LYS A 74 1.10 -2.89 7.55
CA LYS A 74 0.25 -3.26 6.43
C LYS A 74 -1.21 -3.39 6.87
N ALA A 75 -1.47 -4.14 7.96
CA ALA A 75 -2.82 -4.34 8.48
C ALA A 75 -3.48 -3.02 8.95
N SER A 76 -2.73 -2.15 9.64
CA SER A 76 -3.24 -0.85 10.06
C SER A 76 -3.59 0.05 8.88
N GLY A 77 -2.73 0.11 7.87
CA GLY A 77 -2.93 0.93 6.69
C GLY A 77 -4.10 0.45 5.83
N ILE A 78 -4.20 -0.87 5.59
CA ILE A 78 -5.31 -1.46 4.82
C ILE A 78 -6.63 -1.27 5.56
N TYR A 79 -6.69 -1.55 6.87
CA TYR A 79 -7.89 -1.30 7.66
C TYR A 79 -8.33 0.16 7.59
N ALA A 80 -7.42 1.10 7.81
CA ALA A 80 -7.73 2.52 7.79
C ALA A 80 -8.20 3.00 6.41
N THR A 81 -7.63 2.44 5.32
CA THR A 81 -7.98 2.82 3.95
C THR A 81 -9.37 2.35 3.56
N TYR A 82 -9.73 1.11 3.90
CA TYR A 82 -10.92 0.45 3.34
C TYR A 82 -12.08 0.29 4.33
N LEU A 83 -11.80 0.20 5.63
CA LEU A 83 -12.80 -0.27 6.60
C LEU A 83 -13.09 0.70 7.74
N GLU A 84 -12.23 1.68 8.03
CA GLU A 84 -12.52 2.66 9.09
C GLU A 84 -13.39 3.80 8.55
N PRO A 85 -14.65 3.92 9.00
CA PRO A 85 -15.57 4.93 8.49
C PRO A 85 -15.35 6.33 9.08
N ASP A 86 -14.64 6.44 10.21
CA ASP A 86 -14.40 7.70 10.90
C ASP A 86 -13.09 8.33 10.41
N PRO A 87 -13.13 9.49 9.69
CA PRO A 87 -11.92 10.13 9.18
C PRO A 87 -10.90 10.50 10.26
N GLN A 88 -11.33 10.80 11.48
CA GLN A 88 -10.41 11.09 12.58
C GLN A 88 -9.68 9.83 13.04
N GLN A 89 -10.38 8.69 13.11
CA GLN A 89 -9.77 7.42 13.45
C GLN A 89 -8.84 6.92 12.33
N GLN A 90 -9.18 7.14 11.05
CA GLN A 90 -8.27 6.88 9.93
C GLN A 90 -6.93 7.59 10.13
N VAL A 91 -6.98 8.90 10.39
CA VAL A 91 -5.78 9.72 10.65
C VAL A 91 -4.97 9.19 11.83
N GLU A 92 -5.61 8.80 12.93
CA GLU A 92 -4.90 8.24 14.09
C GLU A 92 -4.29 6.85 13.80
N CYS A 93 -4.95 6.00 13.02
CA CYS A 93 -4.39 4.72 12.56
C CYS A 93 -3.12 4.95 11.72
N PHE A 94 -3.17 5.87 10.75
CA PHE A 94 -1.99 6.18 9.93
C PHE A 94 -0.84 6.77 10.76
N LYS A 95 -1.11 7.68 11.70
CA LYS A 95 -0.08 8.25 12.59
C LYS A 95 0.58 7.16 13.45
N ALA A 96 -0.19 6.24 14.00
CA ALA A 96 0.34 5.13 14.79
C ALA A 96 1.24 4.21 13.93
N ALA A 97 0.81 3.92 12.70
CA ALA A 97 1.58 3.12 11.75
C ALA A 97 2.87 3.84 11.31
N ILE A 98 2.82 5.16 11.03
CA ILE A 98 3.99 5.98 10.71
C ILE A 98 5.01 5.93 11.86
N ALA A 99 4.56 6.18 13.11
CA ALA A 99 5.45 6.14 14.27
C ALA A 99 6.07 4.74 14.50
N ARG A 100 5.34 3.66 14.18
CA ARG A 100 5.88 2.30 14.21
C ARG A 100 6.94 2.11 13.12
N ALA A 101 6.69 2.57 11.91
CA ALA A 101 7.62 2.48 10.79
C ALA A 101 8.90 3.32 11.04
N GLU A 102 8.81 4.51 11.61
CA GLU A 102 9.97 5.32 12.00
C GLU A 102 10.88 4.57 12.98
N ARG A 103 10.30 3.91 13.99
CA ARG A 103 11.09 3.07 14.93
C ARG A 103 11.67 1.82 14.24
N ALA A 104 10.96 1.25 13.28
CA ALA A 104 11.45 0.11 12.53
C ALA A 104 12.64 0.51 11.64
N ILE A 105 12.61 1.68 10.99
CA ILE A 105 13.74 2.22 10.22
C ILE A 105 14.98 2.42 11.12
N GLU A 106 14.78 2.92 12.34
CA GLU A 106 15.90 3.10 13.29
C GLU A 106 16.53 1.76 13.70
N ALA A 107 15.71 0.72 13.89
CA ALA A 107 16.16 -0.61 14.29
C ALA A 107 16.67 -1.47 13.12
N PHE A 108 16.06 -1.33 11.94
CA PHE A 108 16.30 -2.14 10.76
C PHE A 108 16.50 -1.24 9.51
N PRO A 109 17.58 -0.43 9.44
CA PRO A 109 17.77 0.57 8.38
C PRO A 109 17.97 -0.04 6.98
N ASP A 110 18.30 -1.31 6.89
CA ASP A 110 18.49 -2.06 5.63
C ASP A 110 17.31 -3.01 5.31
N ASP A 111 16.21 -2.93 6.06
CA ASP A 111 14.98 -3.63 5.73
C ASP A 111 14.12 -2.78 4.78
N PRO A 112 13.84 -3.23 3.53
CA PRO A 112 13.08 -2.45 2.56
C PRO A 112 11.64 -2.17 3.01
N ASN A 113 11.02 -3.10 3.75
CA ASN A 113 9.64 -2.95 4.20
C ASN A 113 9.48 -1.94 5.35
N SER A 114 10.52 -1.70 6.16
CA SER A 114 10.51 -0.60 7.11
C SER A 114 10.32 0.75 6.40
N HIS A 115 11.05 0.98 5.32
CA HIS A 115 10.96 2.20 4.51
C HIS A 115 9.67 2.24 3.68
N TYR A 116 9.28 1.11 3.07
CA TYR A 116 8.06 1.06 2.27
C TYR A 116 6.81 1.38 3.10
N PHE A 117 6.60 0.73 4.24
CA PHE A 117 5.42 0.98 5.07
C PHE A 117 5.42 2.36 5.73
N HIS A 118 6.59 2.98 5.94
CA HIS A 118 6.67 4.39 6.30
C HIS A 118 6.08 5.27 5.19
N ALA A 119 6.52 5.08 3.95
CA ALA A 119 6.02 5.84 2.81
C ALA A 119 4.54 5.56 2.52
N PHE A 120 4.11 4.31 2.55
CA PHE A 120 2.72 3.90 2.34
C PHE A 120 1.76 4.61 3.31
N ASN A 121 2.03 4.53 4.62
CA ASN A 121 1.18 5.16 5.61
C ASN A 121 1.26 6.69 5.58
N LEU A 122 2.41 7.30 5.24
CA LEU A 122 2.53 8.73 5.00
C LEU A 122 1.71 9.18 3.78
N GLY A 123 1.70 8.41 2.70
CA GLY A 123 0.89 8.67 1.51
C GLY A 123 -0.59 8.69 1.85
N ARG A 124 -1.10 7.63 2.49
CA ARG A 124 -2.51 7.56 2.92
C ARG A 124 -2.88 8.65 3.94
N TYR A 125 -2.00 8.95 4.89
CA TYR A 125 -2.16 10.09 5.78
C TYR A 125 -2.27 11.41 5.02
N SER A 126 -1.41 11.63 4.01
CA SER A 126 -1.42 12.86 3.22
C SER A 126 -2.75 13.06 2.48
N GLN A 127 -3.30 12.00 1.92
CA GLN A 127 -4.61 11.99 1.27
C GLN A 127 -5.74 12.30 2.27
N SER A 128 -5.68 11.74 3.48
CA SER A 128 -6.69 11.95 4.54
C SER A 128 -6.75 13.39 5.06
N ILE A 129 -5.62 14.14 5.05
CA ILE A 129 -5.57 15.52 5.55
C ILE A 129 -5.53 16.58 4.44
N SER A 130 -5.48 16.22 3.18
CA SER A 130 -5.18 17.01 2.00
C SER A 130 -3.68 17.01 1.64
N VAL A 131 -3.39 16.58 0.41
CA VAL A 131 -2.03 16.51 -0.14
C VAL A 131 -1.32 17.86 -0.04
N VAL A 132 -2.00 18.99 -0.34
CA VAL A 132 -1.41 20.33 -0.23
C VAL A 132 -0.98 20.67 1.20
N LYS A 133 -1.78 20.29 2.20
CA LYS A 133 -1.43 20.47 3.62
C LYS A 133 -0.24 19.60 4.00
N ALA A 134 -0.21 18.35 3.56
CA ALA A 134 0.90 17.42 3.80
C ALA A 134 2.21 17.91 3.17
N LEU A 135 2.17 18.44 1.95
CA LEU A 135 3.33 19.03 1.28
C LEU A 135 3.93 20.20 2.07
N ARG A 136 3.09 21.08 2.61
CA ARG A 136 3.54 22.18 3.50
C ARG A 136 4.21 21.68 4.78
N GLN A 137 3.89 20.47 5.23
CA GLN A 137 4.50 19.80 6.38
C GLN A 137 5.77 18.99 6.02
N GLY A 138 6.22 19.04 4.76
CA GLY A 138 7.39 18.29 4.29
C GLY A 138 7.16 16.79 4.11
N VAL A 139 5.91 16.32 4.16
CA VAL A 139 5.58 14.89 4.05
C VAL A 139 5.99 14.33 2.70
N GLY A 140 5.85 15.09 1.61
CA GLY A 140 6.24 14.65 0.26
C GLY A 140 7.71 14.24 0.17
N GLY A 141 8.62 15.01 0.76
CA GLY A 141 10.05 14.66 0.79
C GLY A 141 10.32 13.37 1.57
N LYS A 142 9.65 13.17 2.70
CA LYS A 142 9.75 11.93 3.49
C LYS A 142 9.28 10.70 2.71
N ILE A 143 8.13 10.79 2.02
CA ILE A 143 7.60 9.74 1.15
C ILE A 143 8.63 9.37 0.08
N PHE A 144 9.12 10.38 -0.66
CA PHE A 144 10.07 10.16 -1.74
C PHE A 144 11.35 9.50 -1.26
N THR A 145 11.97 10.02 -0.18
CA THR A 145 13.19 9.44 0.40
C THR A 145 13.00 7.98 0.81
N SER A 146 11.88 7.65 1.47
CA SER A 146 11.62 6.28 1.90
C SER A 146 11.38 5.34 0.72
N LEU A 147 10.64 5.75 -0.31
CA LEU A 147 10.44 4.94 -1.51
C LEU A 147 11.73 4.72 -2.31
N GLN A 148 12.56 5.75 -2.43
CA GLN A 148 13.89 5.61 -3.06
C GLN A 148 14.73 4.60 -2.29
N ARG A 149 14.79 4.71 -0.95
CA ARG A 149 15.53 3.76 -0.12
C ARG A 149 14.98 2.34 -0.25
N THR A 150 13.67 2.16 -0.31
CA THR A 150 13.05 0.85 -0.56
C THR A 150 13.57 0.24 -1.87
N LEU A 151 13.58 1.01 -2.97
CA LEU A 151 14.02 0.50 -4.27
C LEU A 151 15.54 0.33 -4.40
N GLU A 152 16.35 1.08 -3.64
CA GLU A 152 17.78 0.83 -3.51
C GLU A 152 18.04 -0.54 -2.85
N LEU A 153 17.28 -0.87 -1.81
CA LEU A 153 17.41 -2.13 -1.07
C LEU A 153 16.76 -3.30 -1.81
N GLN A 154 15.62 -3.07 -2.44
CA GLN A 154 14.82 -4.08 -3.14
C GLN A 154 14.27 -3.54 -4.47
N PRO A 155 15.05 -3.62 -5.57
CA PRO A 155 14.65 -3.07 -6.88
C PRO A 155 13.40 -3.73 -7.50
N LEU A 156 12.99 -4.91 -7.00
CA LEU A 156 11.81 -5.64 -7.47
C LEU A 156 10.58 -5.44 -6.59
N HIS A 157 10.57 -4.43 -5.72
CA HIS A 157 9.45 -4.11 -4.85
C HIS A 157 8.33 -3.41 -5.63
N ALA A 158 7.37 -4.20 -6.15
CA ALA A 158 6.33 -3.67 -7.04
C ALA A 158 5.40 -2.65 -6.37
N GLU A 159 5.06 -2.84 -5.10
CA GLU A 159 4.24 -1.86 -4.36
C GLU A 159 4.96 -0.51 -4.19
N ALA A 160 6.30 -0.51 -4.04
CA ALA A 160 7.08 0.73 -4.00
C ALA A 160 7.11 1.44 -5.36
N HIS A 161 7.19 0.69 -6.47
CA HIS A 161 7.03 1.27 -7.80
C HIS A 161 5.63 1.87 -7.99
N THR A 162 4.57 1.17 -7.57
CA THR A 162 3.19 1.70 -7.59
C THR A 162 3.10 3.02 -6.82
N ALA A 163 3.64 3.05 -5.59
CA ALA A 163 3.62 4.24 -4.74
C ALA A 163 4.44 5.42 -5.29
N LEU A 164 5.58 5.16 -5.97
CA LEU A 164 6.33 6.21 -6.66
C LEU A 164 5.58 6.74 -7.87
N GLY A 165 4.91 5.88 -8.64
CA GLY A 165 4.03 6.31 -9.71
C GLY A 165 2.98 7.30 -9.21
N MET A 166 2.28 6.95 -8.13
CA MET A 166 1.29 7.82 -7.49
C MET A 166 1.90 9.09 -6.92
N TYR A 167 3.05 9.01 -6.25
CA TYR A 167 3.77 10.20 -5.77
C TYR A 167 3.98 11.23 -6.88
N HIS A 168 4.51 10.80 -8.02
CA HIS A 168 4.75 11.70 -9.16
C HIS A 168 3.45 12.28 -9.71
N ALA A 169 2.40 11.45 -9.85
CA ALA A 169 1.11 11.89 -10.39
C ALA A 169 0.42 12.89 -9.47
N GLU A 170 0.33 12.61 -8.16
CA GLU A 170 -0.29 13.50 -7.18
C GLU A 170 0.43 14.84 -7.03
N ILE A 171 1.77 14.84 -7.00
CA ILE A 171 2.54 16.08 -6.94
C ILE A 171 2.24 16.95 -8.17
N ILE A 172 2.26 16.36 -9.37
CA ILE A 172 1.99 17.11 -10.61
C ILE A 172 0.56 17.66 -10.62
N ASP A 173 -0.42 16.88 -10.21
CA ASP A 173 -1.81 17.32 -10.11
C ASP A 173 -1.98 18.50 -9.15
N LYS A 174 -1.33 18.45 -7.97
CA LYS A 174 -1.53 19.46 -6.92
C LYS A 174 -0.72 20.74 -7.07
N VAL A 175 0.49 20.67 -7.64
CA VAL A 175 1.39 21.84 -7.74
C VAL A 175 1.83 22.15 -9.17
N GLY A 176 1.45 21.34 -10.14
CA GLY A 176 1.82 21.50 -11.55
C GLY A 176 3.22 20.96 -11.87
N LYS A 177 3.47 20.74 -13.17
CA LYS A 177 4.72 20.12 -13.67
C LYS A 177 5.99 20.89 -13.29
N LEU A 178 5.93 22.23 -13.38
CA LEU A 178 7.11 23.07 -13.14
C LEU A 178 7.55 23.01 -11.68
N ILE A 179 6.64 23.28 -10.75
CA ILE A 179 6.92 23.25 -9.31
C ILE A 179 7.21 21.80 -8.86
N GLY A 180 6.43 20.85 -9.34
CA GLY A 180 6.62 19.42 -9.08
C GLY A 180 8.03 18.94 -9.45
N GLY A 181 8.49 19.30 -10.66
CA GLY A 181 9.83 18.95 -11.13
C GLY A 181 10.95 19.61 -10.33
N MET A 182 10.86 20.93 -10.11
CA MET A 182 11.92 21.70 -9.47
C MET A 182 12.05 21.41 -7.96
N THR A 183 10.92 21.19 -7.27
CA THR A 183 10.89 21.12 -5.80
C THR A 183 10.82 19.68 -5.27
N TYR A 184 10.14 18.80 -6.02
CA TYR A 184 9.80 17.44 -5.56
C TYR A 184 10.35 16.35 -6.48
N SER A 185 11.13 16.70 -7.52
CA SER A 185 11.65 15.76 -8.51
C SER A 185 10.55 14.92 -9.20
N ALA A 186 9.33 15.46 -9.27
CA ALA A 186 8.19 14.77 -9.87
C ALA A 186 8.13 14.96 -11.39
N SER A 187 7.85 13.88 -12.13
CA SER A 187 7.67 13.94 -13.58
C SER A 187 6.64 12.92 -14.08
N GLU A 188 5.91 13.27 -15.14
CA GLU A 188 4.95 12.36 -15.78
C GLU A 188 5.62 11.11 -16.34
N SER A 189 6.81 11.23 -16.93
CA SER A 189 7.54 10.09 -17.49
C SER A 189 7.92 9.08 -16.43
N GLN A 190 8.39 9.54 -15.27
CA GLN A 190 8.70 8.67 -14.14
C GLN A 190 7.43 8.02 -13.55
N ALA A 191 6.31 8.77 -13.46
CA ALA A 191 5.05 8.18 -13.04
C ALA A 191 4.68 6.96 -13.89
N ILE A 192 4.67 7.14 -15.22
CA ILE A 192 4.31 6.08 -16.17
C ILE A 192 5.32 4.93 -16.15
N GLU A 193 6.62 5.22 -16.05
CA GLU A 193 7.66 4.21 -15.95
C GLU A 193 7.48 3.32 -14.71
N HIS A 194 7.25 3.93 -13.55
CA HIS A 194 7.02 3.20 -12.30
C HIS A 194 5.74 2.38 -12.34
N PHE A 195 4.62 2.90 -12.84
CA PHE A 195 3.39 2.11 -12.98
C PHE A 195 3.57 0.91 -13.93
N ARG A 196 4.23 1.10 -15.07
CA ARG A 196 4.52 0.00 -15.99
C ARG A 196 5.42 -1.05 -15.35
N LYS A 197 6.42 -0.61 -14.58
CA LYS A 197 7.30 -1.53 -13.85
C LYS A 197 6.54 -2.33 -12.80
N ALA A 198 5.64 -1.70 -12.06
CA ALA A 198 4.77 -2.39 -11.10
C ALA A 198 3.91 -3.47 -11.77
N LEU A 199 3.28 -3.16 -12.91
CA LEU A 199 2.49 -4.13 -13.68
C LEU A 199 3.34 -5.26 -14.27
N GLU A 200 4.57 -4.97 -14.73
CA GLU A 200 5.51 -6.00 -15.18
C GLU A 200 5.84 -6.99 -14.06
N LEU A 201 6.10 -6.47 -12.86
CA LEU A 201 6.46 -7.28 -11.70
C LEU A 201 5.26 -8.04 -11.11
N THR A 202 4.08 -7.44 -11.13
CA THR A 202 2.87 -8.00 -10.54
C THR A 202 1.65 -7.92 -11.48
N PRO A 203 1.67 -8.66 -12.62
CA PRO A 203 0.67 -8.51 -13.68
C PRO A 203 -0.76 -8.89 -13.27
N ARG A 204 -0.93 -9.55 -12.13
CA ARG A 204 -2.26 -9.96 -11.62
C ARG A 204 -2.72 -9.17 -10.38
N ALA A 205 -1.89 -8.26 -9.84
CA ALA A 205 -2.25 -7.49 -8.64
C ALA A 205 -3.30 -6.42 -8.99
N PRO A 206 -4.48 -6.42 -8.35
CA PRO A 206 -5.51 -5.43 -8.64
C PRO A 206 -5.06 -4.01 -8.29
N ILE A 207 -4.39 -3.82 -7.15
CA ILE A 207 -3.95 -2.50 -6.68
C ILE A 207 -3.00 -1.79 -7.68
N ALA A 208 -2.12 -2.54 -8.37
CA ALA A 208 -1.21 -1.94 -9.35
C ALA A 208 -1.97 -1.32 -10.53
N ARG A 209 -3.10 -1.91 -10.94
CA ARG A 209 -3.98 -1.39 -11.98
C ARG A 209 -4.80 -0.20 -11.51
N ILE A 210 -5.41 -0.31 -10.34
CA ILE A 210 -6.20 0.77 -9.73
C ILE A 210 -5.34 2.03 -9.61
N GLU A 211 -4.17 1.91 -9.00
CA GLU A 211 -3.29 3.08 -8.80
C GLU A 211 -2.72 3.61 -10.12
N TYR A 212 -2.49 2.76 -11.12
CA TYR A 212 -2.12 3.25 -12.45
C TYR A 212 -3.27 4.00 -13.11
N GLY A 213 -4.51 3.49 -13.03
CA GLY A 213 -5.69 4.19 -13.51
C GLY A 213 -5.87 5.55 -12.84
N ASN A 214 -5.78 5.59 -11.49
CA ASN A 214 -5.81 6.83 -10.72
C ASN A 214 -4.72 7.82 -11.16
N GLY A 215 -3.49 7.34 -11.32
CA GLY A 215 -2.37 8.17 -11.78
C GLY A 215 -2.58 8.73 -13.18
N LEU A 216 -3.12 7.93 -14.11
CA LEU A 216 -3.47 8.40 -15.46
C LEU A 216 -4.54 9.48 -15.42
N TYR A 217 -5.58 9.30 -14.60
CA TYR A 217 -6.65 10.29 -14.47
C TYR A 217 -6.13 11.59 -13.87
N LEU A 218 -5.29 11.55 -12.83
CA LEU A 218 -4.65 12.73 -12.25
C LEU A 218 -3.78 13.50 -13.28
N LEU A 219 -3.04 12.78 -14.12
CA LEU A 219 -2.12 13.39 -15.09
C LEU A 219 -2.81 13.90 -16.35
N TYR A 220 -3.86 13.21 -16.83
CA TYR A 220 -4.41 13.43 -18.16
C TYR A 220 -5.92 13.69 -18.18
N GLY A 221 -6.63 13.45 -17.07
CA GLY A 221 -8.08 13.57 -17.01
C GLY A 221 -8.77 12.69 -18.05
N ASP A 222 -9.87 13.19 -18.60
CA ASP A 222 -10.70 12.46 -19.57
C ASP A 222 -9.98 12.08 -20.88
N ARG A 223 -8.81 12.67 -21.16
CA ARG A 223 -8.04 12.35 -22.37
C ARG A 223 -7.57 10.91 -22.46
N ARG A 224 -7.50 10.21 -21.33
CA ARG A 224 -7.11 8.78 -21.25
C ARG A 224 -8.15 7.93 -20.49
N LEU A 225 -9.41 8.38 -20.47
CA LEU A 225 -10.48 7.71 -19.72
C LEU A 225 -10.69 6.24 -20.16
N ASP A 226 -10.58 5.97 -21.47
CA ASP A 226 -10.71 4.59 -21.97
C ASP A 226 -9.66 3.66 -21.34
N GLU A 227 -8.39 4.10 -21.28
CA GLU A 227 -7.31 3.32 -20.66
C GLU A 227 -7.50 3.17 -19.14
N VAL A 228 -7.98 4.22 -18.46
CA VAL A 228 -8.35 4.17 -17.05
C VAL A 228 -9.41 3.11 -16.82
N THR A 229 -10.47 3.12 -17.65
CA THR A 229 -11.56 2.14 -17.57
C THR A 229 -11.07 0.70 -17.80
N GLU A 230 -10.22 0.47 -18.82
CA GLU A 230 -9.61 -0.84 -19.07
C GLU A 230 -8.82 -1.37 -17.86
N LEU A 231 -8.06 -0.48 -17.19
CA LEU A 231 -7.30 -0.83 -16.00
C LEU A 231 -8.23 -1.21 -14.83
N TYR A 232 -9.30 -0.46 -14.61
CA TYR A 232 -10.27 -0.76 -13.57
C TYR A 232 -11.05 -2.07 -13.84
N VAL A 233 -11.47 -2.31 -15.10
CA VAL A 233 -12.10 -3.58 -15.50
C VAL A 233 -11.17 -4.75 -15.22
N ALA A 234 -9.91 -4.65 -15.63
CA ALA A 234 -8.92 -5.70 -15.38
C ALA A 234 -8.58 -5.90 -13.88
N ALA A 235 -8.73 -4.85 -13.05
CA ALA A 235 -8.62 -4.98 -11.60
C ALA A 235 -9.84 -5.67 -10.99
N ALA A 236 -11.05 -5.30 -11.43
CA ALA A 236 -12.31 -5.88 -10.97
C ALA A 236 -12.47 -7.38 -11.34
N GLU A 237 -11.88 -7.82 -12.45
CA GLU A 237 -11.87 -9.21 -12.90
C GLU A 237 -10.77 -10.06 -12.25
N ALA A 238 -9.89 -9.47 -11.43
CA ALA A 238 -8.80 -10.21 -10.80
C ALA A 238 -9.33 -11.22 -9.78
N ALA A 239 -8.69 -12.40 -9.72
CA ALA A 239 -8.96 -13.39 -8.68
C ALA A 239 -8.12 -13.05 -7.43
N PRO A 240 -8.74 -12.59 -6.33
CA PRO A 240 -8.01 -12.16 -5.15
C PRO A 240 -7.38 -13.37 -4.44
N LEU A 241 -6.14 -13.19 -3.98
CA LEU A 241 -5.44 -14.22 -3.20
C LEU A 241 -5.70 -14.10 -1.69
N ASP A 242 -6.08 -12.91 -1.22
CA ASP A 242 -6.33 -12.65 0.20
C ASP A 242 -7.39 -11.55 0.40
N ALA A 243 -7.66 -11.25 1.66
CA ALA A 243 -8.63 -10.23 2.03
C ALA A 243 -8.25 -8.82 1.54
N MET A 244 -6.96 -8.48 1.49
CA MET A 244 -6.51 -7.18 0.96
C MET A 244 -6.85 -7.06 -0.53
N GLU A 245 -6.46 -8.05 -1.34
CA GLU A 245 -6.79 -8.04 -2.77
C GLU A 245 -8.30 -8.11 -3.03
N LYS A 246 -9.07 -8.77 -2.14
CA LYS A 246 -10.53 -8.75 -2.23
C LYS A 246 -11.09 -7.35 -2.02
N LEU A 247 -10.55 -6.57 -1.07
CA LEU A 247 -10.93 -5.15 -0.90
C LEU A 247 -10.58 -4.31 -2.12
N ASP A 248 -9.42 -4.55 -2.74
CA ASP A 248 -9.02 -3.87 -3.98
C ASP A 248 -10.00 -4.17 -5.12
N VAL A 249 -10.36 -5.45 -5.31
CA VAL A 249 -11.33 -5.88 -6.33
C VAL A 249 -12.70 -5.22 -6.12
N GLU A 250 -13.20 -5.21 -4.88
CA GLU A 250 -14.48 -4.57 -4.56
C GLU A 250 -14.45 -3.05 -4.77
N ALA A 251 -13.32 -2.40 -4.44
CA ALA A 251 -13.14 -0.99 -4.73
C ALA A 251 -13.15 -0.70 -6.24
N ALA A 252 -12.49 -1.56 -7.04
CA ALA A 252 -12.50 -1.41 -8.50
C ALA A 252 -13.91 -1.61 -9.09
N LEU A 253 -14.69 -2.55 -8.57
CA LEU A 253 -16.07 -2.76 -8.98
C LEU A 253 -16.94 -1.54 -8.67
N ALA A 254 -16.79 -0.95 -7.48
CA ALA A 254 -17.56 0.23 -7.07
C ALA A 254 -17.27 1.48 -7.93
N GLU A 255 -16.07 1.61 -8.48
CA GLU A 255 -15.72 2.74 -9.38
C GLU A 255 -16.28 2.55 -10.81
N LEU A 256 -16.70 1.35 -11.18
CA LEU A 256 -17.27 1.04 -12.50
C LEU A 256 -18.81 1.16 -12.52
N GLU A 257 -19.49 1.26 -11.36
CA GLU A 257 -20.94 1.45 -11.21
C GLU A 257 -21.32 2.94 -11.37
#